data_d92401d7a95fe221eb629d7fa51bf151
#
_entry.id   d92401d7a95fe221eb629d7fa51bf151
#
_cell.length_a   1.000
_cell.length_b   1.000
_cell.length_c   1.000
_cell.angle_alpha   90.00
_cell.angle_beta   90.00
_cell.angle_gamma   90.00
#
_symmetry.space_group_name_H-M   'P 1'
#
loop_
_entity.id
_entity.type
_entity.pdbx_description
1 polymer ?
#
loop_
_entity_poly.entity_id
_entity_poly.type
_entity_poly.pdbx_seq_one_letter_code
_entity_poly.pdbx_strand_id
1 'polypeptide(L)'
;MTKTSEGAKLIEFVHLAFLQVLPTRLPVADYVVNGGANLRLFFDSRRRSQDIDLDYLGSAFWRAEERVDAVLDARAFKDLLRLRGVEVVDLAKSKQTNTTRRWKFAVQGAGARLNSKVEFSARGNADPEIGFDVARADIGRAAGLRAVRANHYLAPAATRQKIRVLAGRKETEPRDVFDLDLLVSAHQGAVRRGDVSPELAARAAEAALAIPFAAYEQLVVDYLEDEFIEIYDRPEVWEEMVTRIVEFLETLR
;
A
#
# COMPACT_ATOMS: atom_id res chain seq x y z
N MET A 1 9.50 -17.94 -11.99
CA MET A 1 9.23 -16.50 -11.71
C MET A 1 8.54 -15.89 -12.91
N THR A 2 7.38 -15.27 -12.69
CA THR A 2 6.63 -14.59 -13.74
C THR A 2 7.23 -13.19 -14.02
N LYS A 3 7.02 -12.64 -15.20
CA LYS A 3 7.43 -11.24 -15.50
C LYS A 3 6.79 -10.24 -14.54
N THR A 4 5.61 -10.56 -14.03
CA THR A 4 4.88 -9.73 -13.05
C THR A 4 5.60 -9.72 -11.70
N SER A 5 6.08 -10.86 -11.20
CA SER A 5 6.82 -10.95 -9.94
C SER A 5 8.13 -10.15 -9.98
N GLU A 6 8.92 -10.25 -11.06
CA GLU A 6 10.14 -9.46 -11.21
C GLU A 6 9.85 -7.95 -11.29
N GLY A 7 8.84 -7.56 -12.06
CA GLY A 7 8.44 -6.16 -12.14
C GLY A 7 7.93 -5.62 -10.81
N ALA A 8 7.20 -6.41 -10.02
CA ALA A 8 6.72 -6.03 -8.70
C ALA A 8 7.89 -5.81 -7.70
N LYS A 9 8.97 -6.59 -7.80
CA LYS A 9 10.22 -6.36 -7.03
C LYS A 9 10.89 -5.03 -7.41
N LEU A 10 10.89 -4.69 -8.70
CA LEU A 10 11.44 -3.41 -9.16
C LEU A 10 10.61 -2.23 -8.66
N ILE A 11 9.27 -2.34 -8.68
CA ILE A 11 8.39 -1.32 -8.12
C ILE A 11 8.65 -1.14 -6.62
N GLU A 12 8.73 -2.22 -5.85
CA GLU A 12 9.03 -2.19 -4.42
C GLU A 12 10.38 -1.51 -4.14
N PHE A 13 11.39 -1.81 -4.94
CA PHE A 13 12.69 -1.13 -4.87
C PHE A 13 12.56 0.39 -5.11
N VAL A 14 11.81 0.80 -6.14
CA VAL A 14 11.60 2.23 -6.44
C VAL A 14 10.86 2.93 -5.30
N HIS A 15 9.85 2.30 -4.70
CA HIS A 15 9.13 2.84 -3.54
C HIS A 15 10.04 3.03 -2.33
N LEU A 16 10.89 2.05 -2.03
CA LEU A 16 11.86 2.15 -0.93
C LEU A 16 12.92 3.22 -1.19
N ALA A 17 13.45 3.32 -2.42
CA ALA A 17 14.38 4.36 -2.80
C ALA A 17 13.74 5.75 -2.70
N PHE A 18 12.48 5.88 -3.11
CA PHE A 18 11.69 7.11 -2.94
C PHE A 18 11.55 7.48 -1.45
N LEU A 19 11.10 6.54 -0.61
CA LEU A 19 10.96 6.76 0.84
C LEU A 19 12.29 7.07 1.53
N GLN A 20 13.41 6.52 1.04
CA GLN A 20 14.74 6.82 1.58
C GLN A 20 15.17 8.26 1.28
N VAL A 21 14.78 8.82 0.14
CA VAL A 21 15.16 10.17 -0.28
C VAL A 21 14.14 11.22 0.19
N LEU A 22 12.87 10.86 0.33
CA LEU A 22 11.76 11.75 0.69
C LEU A 22 12.05 12.64 1.91
N PRO A 23 12.61 12.14 3.04
CA PRO A 23 12.89 12.96 4.22
C PRO A 23 13.91 14.10 3.97
N THR A 24 14.67 14.03 2.91
CA THR A 24 15.62 15.11 2.53
C THR A 24 14.92 16.33 1.93
N ARG A 25 13.66 16.21 1.54
CA ARG A 25 12.86 17.25 0.88
C ARG A 25 11.56 17.56 1.61
N LEU A 26 10.95 16.57 2.26
CA LEU A 26 9.69 16.69 2.98
C LEU A 26 9.89 16.18 4.42
N PRO A 27 9.60 16.99 5.45
CA PRO A 27 9.72 16.54 6.84
C PRO A 27 8.92 15.27 7.10
N VAL A 28 9.49 14.33 7.85
CA VAL A 28 8.81 13.06 8.18
C VAL A 28 7.48 13.30 8.88
N ALA A 29 7.39 14.35 9.69
CA ALA A 29 6.15 14.75 10.39
C ALA A 29 5.00 15.14 9.44
N ASP A 30 5.31 15.46 8.17
CA ASP A 30 4.32 15.95 7.21
C ASP A 30 3.66 14.85 6.38
N TYR A 31 4.01 13.58 6.59
CA TYR A 31 3.39 12.48 5.85
C TYR A 31 3.32 11.18 6.65
N VAL A 32 2.40 10.33 6.25
CA VAL A 32 2.23 8.97 6.78
C VAL A 32 2.01 7.98 5.64
N VAL A 33 2.71 6.86 5.66
CA VAL A 33 2.55 5.78 4.66
C VAL A 33 1.21 5.10 4.89
N ASN A 34 0.46 4.91 3.80
CA ASN A 34 -0.89 4.38 3.79
C ASN A 34 -1.03 3.18 2.84
N GLY A 35 -2.19 2.53 2.86
CA GLY A 35 -2.60 1.51 1.90
C GLY A 35 -1.73 0.25 1.92
N GLY A 36 -1.57 -0.36 0.74
CA GLY A 36 -0.80 -1.60 0.57
C GLY A 36 0.68 -1.45 0.94
N ALA A 37 1.27 -0.28 0.71
CA ALA A 37 2.66 0.00 1.09
C ALA A 37 2.84 -0.02 2.61
N ASN A 38 1.88 0.52 3.39
CA ASN A 38 1.88 0.41 4.85
C ASN A 38 1.91 -1.06 5.29
N LEU A 39 1.01 -1.87 4.75
CA LEU A 39 0.91 -3.28 5.12
C LEU A 39 2.15 -4.08 4.71
N ARG A 40 2.69 -3.79 3.53
CA ARG A 40 3.90 -4.43 3.04
C ARG A 40 5.13 -4.12 3.89
N LEU A 41 5.29 -2.87 4.27
CA LEU A 41 6.50 -2.40 4.93
C LEU A 41 6.48 -2.56 6.47
N PHE A 42 5.30 -2.58 7.09
CA PHE A 42 5.18 -2.56 8.57
C PHE A 42 4.33 -3.69 9.17
N PHE A 43 3.58 -4.46 8.35
CA PHE A 43 2.69 -5.53 8.83
C PHE A 43 2.95 -6.89 8.20
N ASP A 44 4.11 -7.08 7.60
CA ASP A 44 4.54 -8.37 7.06
C ASP A 44 3.64 -8.94 5.94
N SER A 45 2.94 -8.07 5.22
CA SER A 45 2.16 -8.48 4.05
C SER A 45 3.04 -9.18 3.02
N ARG A 46 2.61 -10.35 2.54
CA ARG A 46 3.28 -11.11 1.49
C ARG A 46 2.99 -10.58 0.10
N ARG A 47 2.03 -9.68 -0.01
CA ARG A 47 1.66 -9.01 -1.24
C ARG A 47 2.45 -7.71 -1.42
N ARG A 48 3.12 -7.58 -2.55
CA ARG A 48 3.77 -6.32 -2.96
C ARG A 48 2.72 -5.28 -3.37
N SER A 49 3.01 -4.03 -3.11
CA SER A 49 2.14 -2.92 -3.54
C SER A 49 2.58 -2.38 -4.90
N GLN A 50 1.64 -2.21 -5.82
CA GLN A 50 1.90 -1.55 -7.11
C GLN A 50 2.15 -0.05 -6.99
N ASP A 51 1.54 0.56 -5.97
CA ASP A 51 1.52 1.99 -5.76
C ASP A 51 2.01 2.32 -4.36
N ILE A 52 2.48 3.54 -4.17
CA ILE A 52 2.74 4.08 -2.85
C ILE A 52 1.80 5.26 -2.58
N ASP A 53 0.93 5.07 -1.60
CA ASP A 53 -0.03 6.06 -1.15
C ASP A 53 0.44 6.64 0.19
N LEU A 54 0.41 7.96 0.31
CA LEU A 54 0.76 8.69 1.52
C LEU A 54 -0.32 9.71 1.85
N ASP A 55 -0.65 9.84 3.13
CA ASP A 55 -1.46 10.95 3.57
C ASP A 55 -0.55 12.10 4.02
N TYR A 56 -0.89 13.31 3.58
CA TYR A 56 -0.18 14.52 3.94
C TYR A 56 -0.77 15.10 5.23
N LEU A 57 0.09 15.32 6.22
CA LEU A 57 -0.28 15.81 7.56
C LEU A 57 0.05 17.29 7.76
N GLY A 58 0.91 17.85 6.92
CA GLY A 58 1.35 19.24 7.04
C GLY A 58 0.25 20.25 6.66
N SER A 59 0.46 21.49 7.03
CA SER A 59 -0.50 22.58 6.77
C SER A 59 -0.46 23.14 5.34
N ALA A 60 0.64 22.91 4.61
CA ALA A 60 0.89 23.53 3.31
C ALA A 60 0.92 22.50 2.17
N PHE A 61 -0.20 21.83 1.91
CA PHE A 61 -0.31 20.75 0.91
C PHE A 61 0.13 21.17 -0.50
N TRP A 62 -0.01 22.44 -0.87
CA TRP A 62 0.47 22.96 -2.14
C TRP A 62 1.99 22.80 -2.32
N ARG A 63 2.78 22.78 -1.21
CA ARG A 63 4.22 22.54 -1.24
C ARG A 63 4.59 21.06 -1.48
N ALA A 64 3.66 20.13 -1.24
CA ALA A 64 3.93 18.72 -1.44
C ALA A 64 4.32 18.42 -2.91
N GLU A 65 3.71 19.12 -3.87
CA GLU A 65 4.02 18.95 -5.28
C GLU A 65 5.49 19.29 -5.58
N GLU A 66 5.94 20.48 -5.21
CA GLU A 66 7.33 20.93 -5.40
C GLU A 66 8.32 19.98 -4.71
N ARG A 67 8.00 19.54 -3.49
CA ARG A 67 8.87 18.66 -2.70
C ARG A 67 8.99 17.27 -3.32
N VAL A 68 7.91 16.68 -3.80
CA VAL A 68 7.92 15.37 -4.47
C VAL A 68 8.63 15.45 -5.81
N ASP A 69 8.41 16.51 -6.60
CA ASP A 69 9.18 16.75 -7.82
C ASP A 69 10.68 16.79 -7.52
N ALA A 70 11.07 17.52 -6.47
CA ALA A 70 12.46 17.62 -6.05
C ALA A 70 13.06 16.26 -5.58
N VAL A 71 12.24 15.33 -5.07
CA VAL A 71 12.66 13.95 -4.76
C VAL A 71 12.88 13.16 -6.04
N LEU A 72 11.90 13.16 -6.96
CA LEU A 72 11.95 12.41 -8.20
C LEU A 72 13.10 12.88 -9.13
N ASP A 73 13.44 14.17 -9.06
CA ASP A 73 14.57 14.75 -9.78
C ASP A 73 15.92 14.64 -9.06
N ALA A 74 15.91 14.30 -7.76
CA ALA A 74 17.12 14.25 -6.96
C ALA A 74 18.17 13.28 -7.55
N ARG A 75 19.41 13.74 -7.63
CA ARG A 75 20.53 12.88 -8.04
C ARG A 75 20.64 11.62 -7.19
N ALA A 76 20.46 11.75 -5.87
CA ALA A 76 20.50 10.62 -4.94
C ALA A 76 19.45 9.55 -5.29
N PHE A 77 18.23 9.94 -5.68
CA PHE A 77 17.19 9.01 -6.12
C PHE A 77 17.60 8.32 -7.44
N LYS A 78 18.00 9.10 -8.44
CA LYS A 78 18.41 8.58 -9.74
C LYS A 78 19.65 7.66 -9.64
N ASP A 79 20.60 7.98 -8.78
CA ASP A 79 21.79 7.14 -8.57
C ASP A 79 21.43 5.81 -7.89
N LEU A 80 20.49 5.80 -6.90
CA LEU A 80 19.99 4.56 -6.33
C LEU A 80 19.36 3.65 -7.39
N LEU A 81 18.55 4.21 -8.28
CA LEU A 81 17.91 3.45 -9.36
C LEU A 81 18.93 2.86 -10.31
N ARG A 82 19.95 3.66 -10.75
CA ARG A 82 21.02 3.21 -11.65
C ARG A 82 21.81 2.04 -11.11
N LEU A 83 22.07 2.00 -9.79
CA LEU A 83 22.79 0.89 -9.14
C LEU A 83 22.13 -0.48 -9.37
N ARG A 84 20.83 -0.50 -9.66
CA ARG A 84 20.04 -1.71 -9.94
C ARG A 84 19.61 -1.82 -11.41
N GLY A 85 20.11 -0.95 -12.29
CA GLY A 85 19.69 -0.92 -13.69
C GLY A 85 18.20 -0.63 -13.86
N VAL A 86 17.64 0.19 -12.97
CA VAL A 86 16.23 0.57 -12.96
C VAL A 86 16.08 2.00 -13.41
N GLU A 87 15.05 2.26 -14.20
CA GLU A 87 14.68 3.61 -14.63
C GLU A 87 13.22 3.90 -14.33
N VAL A 88 12.94 5.13 -13.95
CA VAL A 88 11.59 5.71 -13.92
C VAL A 88 11.40 6.49 -15.20
N VAL A 89 10.44 6.06 -16.01
CA VAL A 89 10.11 6.67 -17.31
C VAL A 89 8.64 7.09 -17.38
N ASP A 90 8.29 7.90 -18.35
CA ASP A 90 6.92 8.38 -18.58
C ASP A 90 6.29 9.06 -17.36
N LEU A 91 7.10 9.80 -16.61
CA LEU A 91 6.63 10.52 -15.43
C LEU A 91 5.62 11.60 -15.80
N ALA A 92 4.42 11.51 -15.25
CA ALA A 92 3.33 12.45 -15.49
C ALA A 92 2.59 12.82 -14.20
N LYS A 93 2.31 14.11 -14.02
CA LYS A 93 1.46 14.62 -12.94
C LYS A 93 -0.01 14.42 -13.31
N SER A 94 -0.54 13.24 -13.09
CA SER A 94 -1.86 12.82 -13.59
C SER A 94 -3.05 13.42 -12.84
N LYS A 95 -2.84 13.89 -11.61
CA LYS A 95 -3.87 14.56 -10.79
C LYS A 95 -3.22 15.52 -9.81
N GLN A 96 -3.61 16.80 -9.90
CA GLN A 96 -3.13 17.86 -9.01
C GLN A 96 -4.34 18.70 -8.58
N THR A 97 -4.92 18.32 -7.42
CA THR A 97 -6.09 18.98 -6.83
C THR A 97 -5.79 19.49 -5.42
N ASN A 98 -6.72 20.17 -4.79
CA ASN A 98 -6.55 20.65 -3.42
C ASN A 98 -6.43 19.54 -2.37
N THR A 99 -6.82 18.30 -2.72
CA THR A 99 -6.81 17.14 -1.80
C THR A 99 -6.00 15.97 -2.30
N THR A 100 -5.45 16.00 -3.51
CA THR A 100 -4.70 14.87 -4.09
C THR A 100 -3.61 15.38 -5.00
N ARG A 101 -2.39 14.86 -4.82
CA ARG A 101 -1.25 15.01 -5.73
C ARG A 101 -0.82 13.63 -6.18
N ARG A 102 -0.75 13.40 -7.50
CA ARG A 102 -0.45 12.07 -8.05
C ARG A 102 0.55 12.17 -9.19
N TRP A 103 1.60 11.37 -9.10
CA TRP A 103 2.59 11.14 -10.15
C TRP A 103 2.46 9.70 -10.62
N LYS A 104 2.16 9.52 -11.90
CA LYS A 104 2.19 8.23 -12.58
C LYS A 104 3.49 8.10 -13.35
N PHE A 105 4.06 6.92 -13.36
CA PHE A 105 5.27 6.60 -14.10
C PHE A 105 5.32 5.11 -14.43
N ALA A 106 6.21 4.74 -15.34
CA ALA A 106 6.58 3.34 -15.54
C ALA A 106 7.95 3.08 -14.91
N VAL A 107 8.08 1.94 -14.27
CA VAL A 107 9.34 1.38 -13.77
C VAL A 107 9.84 0.38 -14.81
N GLN A 108 11.05 0.59 -15.31
CA GLN A 108 11.66 -0.24 -16.33
C GLN A 108 13.01 -0.77 -15.85
N GLY A 109 13.27 -2.07 -16.07
CA GLY A 109 14.53 -2.73 -15.72
C GLY A 109 14.40 -4.25 -15.84
N ALA A 110 15.51 -4.97 -15.95
CA ALA A 110 15.58 -6.44 -16.05
C ALA A 110 14.60 -7.04 -17.07
N GLY A 111 14.31 -6.34 -18.17
CA GLY A 111 13.35 -6.80 -19.18
C GLY A 111 11.87 -6.66 -18.80
N ALA A 112 11.57 -6.09 -17.64
CA ALA A 112 10.21 -5.79 -17.19
C ALA A 112 9.91 -4.30 -17.30
N ARG A 113 8.64 -3.97 -17.53
CA ARG A 113 8.10 -2.61 -17.48
C ARG A 113 6.71 -2.67 -16.87
N LEU A 114 6.54 -2.02 -15.73
CA LEU A 114 5.27 -1.95 -15.02
C LEU A 114 4.95 -0.50 -14.63
N ASN A 115 3.66 -0.19 -14.63
CA ASN A 115 3.17 1.10 -14.17
C ASN A 115 3.09 1.14 -12.65
N SER A 116 3.40 2.32 -12.11
CA SER A 116 3.25 2.63 -10.70
C SER A 116 2.87 4.09 -10.50
N LYS A 117 2.53 4.45 -9.28
CA LYS A 117 2.28 5.83 -8.90
C LYS A 117 2.76 6.14 -7.48
N VAL A 118 3.08 7.40 -7.27
CA VAL A 118 3.14 8.04 -5.96
C VAL A 118 1.90 8.93 -5.83
N GLU A 119 1.16 8.78 -4.74
CA GLU A 119 0.01 9.61 -4.44
C GLU A 119 0.10 10.19 -3.03
N PHE A 120 -0.11 11.51 -2.92
CA PHE A 120 -0.33 12.19 -1.67
C PHE A 120 -1.79 12.63 -1.55
N SER A 121 -2.40 12.34 -0.42
CA SER A 121 -3.78 12.70 -0.09
C SER A 121 -3.81 13.64 1.13
N ALA A 122 -4.56 14.74 1.04
CA ALA A 122 -4.78 15.68 2.13
C ALA A 122 -6.28 15.86 2.38
N ARG A 123 -6.95 14.77 2.76
CA ARG A 123 -8.42 14.78 2.96
C ARG A 123 -8.85 15.18 4.37
N GLY A 124 -7.92 15.60 5.22
CA GLY A 124 -8.20 16.16 6.55
C GLY A 124 -8.62 15.17 7.64
N ASN A 125 -8.69 13.88 7.34
CA ASN A 125 -9.16 12.84 8.24
C ASN A 125 -8.08 11.79 8.48
N ALA A 126 -6.83 12.22 8.72
CA ALA A 126 -5.80 11.30 9.16
C ALA A 126 -6.23 10.69 10.51
N ASP A 127 -6.28 9.37 10.58
CA ASP A 127 -6.51 8.67 11.82
C ASP A 127 -5.33 8.97 12.77
N PRO A 128 -5.57 9.33 14.04
CA PRO A 128 -4.50 9.72 14.95
C PRO A 128 -3.55 8.57 15.34
N GLU A 129 -3.89 7.34 15.05
CA GLU A 129 -3.09 6.17 15.40
C GLU A 129 -1.96 5.94 14.39
N ILE A 130 -0.89 6.72 14.58
CA ILE A 130 0.31 6.73 13.75
C ILE A 130 1.50 6.28 14.59
N GLY A 131 2.31 5.36 14.05
CA GLY A 131 3.62 4.96 14.57
C GLY A 131 4.75 5.53 13.73
N PHE A 132 5.96 5.54 14.29
CA PHE A 132 7.20 5.89 13.59
C PHE A 132 8.19 4.75 13.73
N ASP A 133 8.26 3.86 12.75
CA ASP A 133 8.99 2.62 12.83
C ASP A 133 9.95 2.41 11.65
N VAL A 134 10.79 1.40 11.78
CA VAL A 134 11.67 0.91 10.71
C VAL A 134 10.86 -0.03 9.83
N ALA A 135 10.81 0.24 8.53
CA ALA A 135 10.27 -0.70 7.56
C ALA A 135 11.02 -2.04 7.62
N ARG A 136 10.37 -3.13 7.25
CA ARG A 136 10.93 -4.48 7.23
C ARG A 136 12.36 -4.51 6.73
N ALA A 137 13.28 -4.91 7.62
CA ALA A 137 14.71 -4.87 7.34
C ALA A 137 15.15 -5.88 6.27
N ASP A 138 14.41 -6.99 6.10
CA ASP A 138 14.65 -8.00 5.07
C ASP A 138 14.42 -7.43 3.67
N ILE A 139 13.32 -6.68 3.48
CA ILE A 139 13.00 -6.03 2.20
C ILE A 139 14.06 -4.99 1.84
N GLY A 140 14.43 -4.12 2.79
CA GLY A 140 15.47 -3.12 2.59
C GLY A 140 16.83 -3.75 2.24
N ARG A 141 17.23 -4.81 2.96
CA ARG A 141 18.47 -5.55 2.69
C ARG A 141 18.46 -6.24 1.33
N ALA A 142 17.37 -6.91 0.96
CA ALA A 142 17.21 -7.53 -0.34
C ALA A 142 17.31 -6.49 -1.48
N ALA A 143 16.79 -5.29 -1.24
CA ALA A 143 16.91 -4.16 -2.13
C ALA A 143 18.31 -3.49 -2.12
N GLY A 144 19.20 -3.80 -1.17
CA GLY A 144 20.51 -3.15 -1.00
C GLY A 144 20.39 -1.68 -0.57
N LEU A 145 19.30 -1.33 0.07
CA LEU A 145 19.02 0.03 0.56
C LEU A 145 19.27 0.12 2.08
N ARG A 146 19.44 1.34 2.55
CA ARG A 146 19.48 1.60 3.99
C ARG A 146 18.10 1.35 4.60
N ALA A 147 18.06 1.12 5.90
CA ALA A 147 16.82 1.01 6.65
C ALA A 147 15.97 2.29 6.46
N VAL A 148 14.77 2.12 5.96
CA VAL A 148 13.79 3.20 5.80
C VAL A 148 13.02 3.33 7.10
N ARG A 149 12.89 4.56 7.61
CA ARG A 149 12.00 4.88 8.73
C ARG A 149 10.96 5.87 8.25
N ALA A 150 9.71 5.61 8.59
CA ALA A 150 8.61 6.49 8.20
C ALA A 150 7.48 6.44 9.22
N ASN A 151 6.65 7.49 9.23
CA ASN A 151 5.35 7.41 9.85
C ASN A 151 4.47 6.46 9.05
N HIS A 152 3.73 5.64 9.75
CA HIS A 152 2.80 4.69 9.17
C HIS A 152 1.55 4.54 10.06
N TYR A 153 0.44 4.10 9.49
CA TYR A 153 -0.75 3.83 10.29
C TYR A 153 -0.60 2.54 11.07
N LEU A 154 -0.95 2.58 12.36
CA LEU A 154 -1.02 1.41 13.23
C LEU A 154 -2.22 0.52 12.89
N ALA A 155 -2.25 -0.70 13.42
CA ALA A 155 -3.25 -1.71 13.07
C ALA A 155 -4.71 -1.25 13.20
N PRO A 156 -5.13 -0.54 14.28
CA PRO A 156 -6.52 -0.10 14.37
C PRO A 156 -6.90 0.88 13.25
N ALA A 157 -6.04 1.86 12.96
CA ALA A 157 -6.26 2.82 11.88
C ALA A 157 -6.28 2.14 10.52
N ALA A 158 -5.29 1.29 10.22
CA ALA A 158 -5.21 0.54 8.97
C ALA A 158 -6.45 -0.34 8.75
N THR A 159 -6.93 -1.03 9.80
CA THR A 159 -8.14 -1.87 9.73
C THR A 159 -9.39 -1.03 9.43
N ARG A 160 -9.60 0.08 10.14
CA ARG A 160 -10.74 0.99 9.87
C ARG A 160 -10.69 1.55 8.44
N GLN A 161 -9.51 1.89 7.94
CA GLN A 161 -9.33 2.37 6.57
C GLN A 161 -9.70 1.28 5.56
N LYS A 162 -9.28 0.03 5.76
CA LYS A 162 -9.61 -1.09 4.87
C LYS A 162 -11.11 -1.40 4.87
N ILE A 163 -11.77 -1.37 6.03
CA ILE A 163 -13.23 -1.52 6.11
C ILE A 163 -13.94 -0.41 5.31
N ARG A 164 -13.52 0.86 5.48
CA ARG A 164 -14.11 1.99 4.74
C ARG A 164 -13.91 1.87 3.23
N VAL A 165 -12.73 1.44 2.80
CA VAL A 165 -12.40 1.27 1.39
C VAL A 165 -13.22 0.14 0.79
N LEU A 166 -13.29 -1.02 1.45
CA LEU A 166 -14.07 -2.18 1.01
C LEU A 166 -15.55 -1.84 0.87
N ALA A 167 -16.13 -1.13 1.85
CA ALA A 167 -17.54 -0.70 1.83
C ALA A 167 -17.86 0.42 0.83
N GLY A 168 -16.87 1.21 0.43
CA GLY A 168 -17.09 2.47 -0.31
C GLY A 168 -16.67 2.45 -1.78
N ARG A 169 -15.99 1.41 -2.25
CA ARG A 169 -15.57 1.30 -3.66
C ARG A 169 -16.78 1.02 -4.56
N LYS A 170 -16.76 1.61 -5.76
CA LYS A 170 -17.72 1.26 -6.82
C LYS A 170 -17.46 -0.14 -7.38
N GLU A 171 -16.18 -0.48 -7.53
CA GLU A 171 -15.72 -1.81 -7.92
C GLU A 171 -14.88 -2.35 -6.76
N THR A 172 -15.31 -3.46 -6.20
CA THR A 172 -14.61 -4.13 -5.10
C THR A 172 -13.30 -4.72 -5.59
N GLU A 173 -12.24 -4.55 -4.81
CA GLU A 173 -10.93 -5.08 -5.16
C GLU A 173 -10.53 -6.18 -4.16
N PRO A 174 -10.18 -7.39 -4.63
CA PRO A 174 -9.84 -8.53 -3.76
C PRO A 174 -8.67 -8.23 -2.82
N ARG A 175 -7.78 -7.32 -3.20
CA ARG A 175 -6.68 -6.89 -2.33
C ARG A 175 -7.16 -6.26 -1.01
N ASP A 176 -8.36 -5.66 -0.97
CA ASP A 176 -8.86 -5.05 0.26
C ASP A 176 -9.34 -6.14 1.26
N VAL A 177 -9.84 -7.27 0.77
CA VAL A 177 -10.15 -8.46 1.60
C VAL A 177 -8.86 -9.12 2.08
N PHE A 178 -7.89 -9.36 1.19
CA PHE A 178 -6.58 -9.94 1.56
C PHE A 178 -5.85 -9.11 2.62
N ASP A 179 -5.82 -7.80 2.42
CA ASP A 179 -5.18 -6.86 3.34
C ASP A 179 -5.92 -6.79 4.69
N LEU A 180 -7.25 -6.88 4.68
CA LEU A 180 -8.07 -6.88 5.90
C LEU A 180 -7.91 -8.21 6.66
N ASP A 181 -7.83 -9.33 5.96
CA ASP A 181 -7.58 -10.66 6.54
C ASP A 181 -6.24 -10.70 7.30
N LEU A 182 -5.18 -10.16 6.71
CA LEU A 182 -3.90 -10.00 7.39
C LEU A 182 -4.03 -9.23 8.71
N LEU A 183 -4.70 -8.07 8.67
CA LEU A 183 -4.84 -7.21 9.85
C LEU A 183 -5.67 -7.87 10.95
N VAL A 184 -6.79 -8.49 10.59
CA VAL A 184 -7.69 -9.15 11.54
C VAL A 184 -7.03 -10.37 12.17
N SER A 185 -6.30 -11.16 11.38
CA SER A 185 -5.64 -12.37 11.85
C SER A 185 -4.44 -12.06 12.76
N ALA A 186 -3.65 -11.05 12.41
CA ALA A 186 -2.44 -10.70 13.16
C ALA A 186 -2.70 -9.76 14.35
N HIS A 187 -3.78 -8.97 14.31
CA HIS A 187 -4.07 -7.92 15.30
C HIS A 187 -5.50 -8.02 15.85
N GLN A 188 -5.83 -9.19 16.42
CA GLN A 188 -7.15 -9.44 17.00
C GLN A 188 -7.51 -8.37 18.03
N GLY A 189 -8.72 -7.83 17.92
CA GLY A 189 -9.23 -6.79 18.83
C GLY A 189 -8.69 -5.39 18.58
N ALA A 190 -7.94 -5.14 17.50
CA ALA A 190 -7.51 -3.80 17.09
C ALA A 190 -8.69 -2.88 16.77
N VAL A 191 -9.78 -3.43 16.23
CA VAL A 191 -11.04 -2.73 15.99
C VAL A 191 -12.16 -3.51 16.69
N ARG A 192 -13.05 -2.80 17.37
CA ARG A 192 -14.13 -3.35 18.17
C ARG A 192 -15.46 -2.75 17.76
N ARG A 193 -16.55 -3.33 18.27
CA ARG A 193 -17.89 -2.77 18.12
C ARG A 193 -17.92 -1.31 18.59
N GLY A 194 -18.46 -0.43 17.73
CA GLY A 194 -18.50 1.03 17.96
C GLY A 194 -17.38 1.82 17.27
N ASP A 195 -16.28 1.18 16.83
CA ASP A 195 -15.19 1.86 16.10
C ASP A 195 -15.56 2.13 14.63
N VAL A 196 -16.52 1.39 14.11
CA VAL A 196 -17.14 1.59 12.80
C VAL A 196 -18.66 1.48 12.93
N SER A 197 -19.41 2.12 12.03
CA SER A 197 -20.87 1.98 12.10
C SER A 197 -21.33 0.60 11.61
N PRO A 198 -22.43 0.05 12.18
CA PRO A 198 -23.01 -1.22 11.74
C PRO A 198 -23.30 -1.27 10.23
N GLU A 199 -23.77 -0.17 9.65
CA GLU A 199 -24.07 -0.07 8.23
C GLU A 199 -22.80 -0.13 7.37
N LEU A 200 -21.69 0.43 7.86
CA LEU A 200 -20.41 0.36 7.17
C LEU A 200 -19.87 -1.07 7.19
N ALA A 201 -19.95 -1.75 8.35
CA ALA A 201 -19.55 -3.14 8.50
C ALA A 201 -20.39 -4.07 7.60
N ALA A 202 -21.72 -3.87 7.54
CA ALA A 202 -22.61 -4.64 6.68
C ALA A 202 -22.25 -4.50 5.20
N ARG A 203 -22.06 -3.26 4.72
CA ARG A 203 -21.66 -3.02 3.31
C ARG A 203 -20.30 -3.62 2.97
N ALA A 204 -19.35 -3.59 3.92
CA ALA A 204 -18.05 -4.22 3.73
C ALA A 204 -18.18 -5.75 3.61
N ALA A 205 -19.03 -6.38 4.40
CA ALA A 205 -19.29 -7.82 4.33
C ALA A 205 -19.95 -8.23 3.00
N GLU A 206 -20.97 -7.48 2.56
CA GLU A 206 -21.60 -7.69 1.25
C GLU A 206 -20.59 -7.55 0.10
N ALA A 207 -19.73 -6.53 0.17
CA ALA A 207 -18.69 -6.28 -0.82
C ALA A 207 -17.66 -7.42 -0.85
N ALA A 208 -17.25 -7.97 0.30
CA ALA A 208 -16.33 -9.10 0.38
C ALA A 208 -16.91 -10.36 -0.28
N LEU A 209 -18.18 -10.68 0.00
CA LEU A 209 -18.90 -11.83 -0.57
C LEU A 209 -19.07 -11.75 -2.09
N ALA A 210 -19.10 -10.55 -2.64
CA ALA A 210 -19.30 -10.34 -4.08
C ALA A 210 -18.04 -10.59 -4.93
N ILE A 211 -16.86 -10.76 -4.32
CA ILE A 211 -15.59 -10.87 -5.05
C ILE A 211 -15.31 -12.34 -5.43
N PRO A 212 -15.24 -12.67 -6.73
CA PRO A 212 -14.95 -14.03 -7.15
C PRO A 212 -13.45 -14.36 -7.02
N PHE A 213 -13.13 -15.65 -6.85
CA PHE A 213 -11.75 -16.14 -6.79
C PHE A 213 -10.91 -15.73 -8.01
N ALA A 214 -11.46 -15.75 -9.21
CA ALA A 214 -10.73 -15.37 -10.43
C ALA A 214 -10.21 -13.91 -10.39
N ALA A 215 -10.91 -13.00 -9.72
CA ALA A 215 -10.42 -11.64 -9.51
C ALA A 215 -9.28 -11.60 -8.48
N TYR A 216 -9.36 -12.41 -7.43
CA TYR A 216 -8.31 -12.56 -6.44
C TYR A 216 -7.03 -13.12 -7.04
N GLU A 217 -7.13 -14.18 -7.84
CA GLU A 217 -6.00 -14.78 -8.56
C GLU A 217 -5.23 -13.73 -9.38
N GLN A 218 -5.93 -12.93 -10.19
CA GLN A 218 -5.33 -11.93 -11.07
C GLN A 218 -4.76 -10.71 -10.35
N LEU A 219 -5.40 -10.26 -9.28
CA LEU A 219 -5.11 -8.96 -8.67
C LEU A 219 -4.35 -9.05 -7.34
N VAL A 220 -4.22 -10.26 -6.76
CA VAL A 220 -3.49 -10.50 -5.52
C VAL A 220 -2.38 -11.51 -5.71
N VAL A 221 -2.69 -12.71 -6.22
CA VAL A 221 -1.73 -13.81 -6.32
C VAL A 221 -0.51 -13.43 -7.16
N ASP A 222 -0.72 -12.75 -8.27
CA ASP A 222 0.35 -12.24 -9.16
C ASP A 222 1.34 -11.27 -8.46
N TYR A 223 0.97 -10.70 -7.32
CA TYR A 223 1.78 -9.76 -6.55
C TYR A 223 2.36 -10.34 -5.26
N LEU A 224 2.11 -11.62 -4.98
CA LEU A 224 2.69 -12.30 -3.82
C LEU A 224 4.19 -12.52 -3.98
N GLU A 225 4.88 -12.75 -2.87
CA GLU A 225 6.21 -13.34 -2.87
C GLU A 225 6.12 -14.78 -3.42
N ASP A 226 7.09 -15.16 -4.26
CA ASP A 226 7.03 -16.41 -5.05
C ASP A 226 6.80 -17.67 -4.18
N GLU A 227 7.36 -17.69 -2.98
CA GLU A 227 7.26 -18.78 -2.00
C GLU A 227 5.85 -18.95 -1.40
N PHE A 228 5.00 -17.94 -1.53
CA PHE A 228 3.64 -17.94 -0.99
C PHE A 228 2.56 -18.21 -2.05
N ILE A 229 2.91 -18.19 -3.34
CA ILE A 229 1.94 -18.36 -4.43
C ILE A 229 1.19 -19.69 -4.26
N GLU A 230 1.89 -20.82 -4.13
CA GLU A 230 1.26 -22.15 -4.01
C GLU A 230 0.34 -22.28 -2.77
N ILE A 231 0.60 -21.51 -1.74
CA ILE A 231 -0.22 -21.51 -0.51
C ILE A 231 -1.51 -20.74 -0.73
N TYR A 232 -1.42 -19.61 -1.40
CA TYR A 232 -2.52 -18.64 -1.52
C TYR A 232 -3.31 -18.77 -2.84
N ASP A 233 -2.76 -19.40 -3.88
CA ASP A 233 -3.44 -19.63 -5.17
C ASP A 233 -4.36 -20.86 -5.11
N ARG A 234 -5.35 -20.79 -4.22
CA ARG A 234 -6.29 -21.87 -3.94
C ARG A 234 -7.68 -21.30 -3.63
N PRO A 235 -8.74 -21.76 -4.31
CA PRO A 235 -10.11 -21.30 -4.04
C PRO A 235 -10.52 -21.45 -2.57
N GLU A 236 -10.15 -22.57 -1.93
CA GLU A 236 -10.52 -22.83 -0.53
C GLU A 236 -9.90 -21.80 0.42
N VAL A 237 -8.64 -21.40 0.17
CA VAL A 237 -7.95 -20.39 0.98
C VAL A 237 -8.62 -19.02 0.83
N TRP A 238 -9.05 -18.69 -0.39
CA TRP A 238 -9.81 -17.48 -0.63
C TRP A 238 -11.17 -17.47 0.10
N GLU A 239 -11.92 -18.58 0.01
CA GLU A 239 -13.19 -18.75 0.69
C GLU A 239 -13.05 -18.63 2.22
N GLU A 240 -11.99 -19.22 2.80
CA GLU A 240 -11.68 -19.09 4.22
C GLU A 240 -11.37 -17.65 4.62
N MET A 241 -10.61 -16.90 3.79
CA MET A 241 -10.36 -15.48 4.04
C MET A 241 -11.65 -14.65 4.03
N VAL A 242 -12.48 -14.83 3.00
CA VAL A 242 -13.77 -14.12 2.89
C VAL A 242 -14.64 -14.45 4.08
N THR A 243 -14.76 -15.72 4.45
CA THR A 243 -15.56 -16.16 5.62
C THR A 243 -15.08 -15.48 6.89
N ARG A 244 -13.78 -15.52 7.18
CA ARG A 244 -13.19 -14.90 8.37
C ARG A 244 -13.44 -13.39 8.42
N ILE A 245 -13.37 -12.71 7.27
CA ILE A 245 -13.65 -11.27 7.19
C ILE A 245 -15.12 -10.97 7.41
N VAL A 246 -16.02 -11.76 6.84
CA VAL A 246 -17.47 -11.59 7.06
C VAL A 246 -17.81 -11.82 8.54
N GLU A 247 -17.32 -12.89 9.15
CA GLU A 247 -17.51 -13.17 10.58
C GLU A 247 -16.99 -12.03 11.45
N PHE A 248 -15.79 -11.53 11.19
CA PHE A 248 -15.25 -10.37 11.89
C PHE A 248 -16.14 -9.13 11.75
N LEU A 249 -16.57 -8.80 10.53
CA LEU A 249 -17.43 -7.63 10.29
C LEU A 249 -18.80 -7.76 10.97
N GLU A 250 -19.35 -8.97 11.08
CA GLU A 250 -20.57 -9.25 11.84
C GLU A 250 -20.40 -8.96 13.35
N THR A 251 -19.20 -9.20 13.92
CA THR A 251 -18.94 -8.85 15.32
C THR A 251 -18.97 -7.34 15.59
N LEU A 252 -18.80 -6.52 14.57
CA LEU A 252 -18.79 -5.05 14.65
C LEU A 252 -20.20 -4.43 14.56
N ARG A 253 -21.19 -5.22 14.15
CA ARG A 253 -22.61 -4.81 14.05
C ARG A 253 -23.28 -4.92 15.41
#